data_9a537c03a3f3ac3c72fed7235bd3c8d2
#
_entry.id   9a537c03a3f3ac3c72fed7235bd3c8d2
#
_cell.length_a   1.000
_cell.length_b   1.000
_cell.length_c   1.000
_cell.angle_alpha   90.00
_cell.angle_beta   90.00
_cell.angle_gamma   90.00
#
_symmetry.space_group_name_H-M   'P 1'
#
loop_
_entity.id
_entity.type
_entity.pdbx_description
1 polymer ?
#
loop_
_entity_poly.entity_id
_entity_poly.type
_entity_poly.pdbx_seq_one_letter_code
_entity_poly.pdbx_strand_id
1 'polypeptide(L)' 'MTRVSGKTKNGFTYEGDYEHANSDRITWTATYRLSGHFYGMRHGRINELVGVPVTEVDDAVKDDIESTWTERT' A
#
# COMPACT_ATOMS: atom_id res chain seq x y z
N MET A 1 13.04 -4.22 2.02
CA MET A 1 11.78 -4.13 1.27
C MET A 1 10.79 -5.13 1.85
N THR A 2 9.62 -4.67 2.19
CA THR A 2 8.60 -5.49 2.84
C THR A 2 7.40 -5.64 1.92
N ARG A 3 6.90 -6.86 1.78
CA ARG A 3 5.74 -7.12 0.91
C ARG A 3 4.45 -7.10 1.70
N VAL A 4 3.42 -6.57 1.07
CA VAL A 4 2.07 -6.54 1.64
C VAL A 4 1.08 -7.02 0.58
N SER A 5 -0.04 -7.54 1.05
CA SER A 5 -1.12 -7.96 0.15
C SER A 5 -2.44 -7.85 0.90
N GLY A 6 -3.52 -7.75 0.14
CA GLY A 6 -4.82 -7.63 0.75
C GLY A 6 -5.90 -7.45 -0.31
N LYS A 7 -7.02 -6.90 0.12
CA LYS A 7 -8.18 -6.72 -0.74
C LYS A 7 -8.77 -5.34 -0.49
N THR A 8 -9.13 -4.65 -1.56
CA THR A 8 -9.76 -3.34 -1.46
C THR A 8 -11.26 -3.49 -1.19
N LYS A 9 -11.89 -2.39 -0.79
CA LYS A 9 -13.32 -2.39 -0.51
C LYS A 9 -14.16 -2.66 -1.75
N ASN A 10 -13.65 -2.36 -2.92
CA ASN A 10 -14.37 -2.60 -4.18
C ASN A 10 -14.01 -3.93 -4.84
N GLY A 11 -13.42 -4.84 -4.08
CA GLY A 11 -13.25 -6.22 -4.52
C GLY A 11 -11.95 -6.55 -5.25
N PHE A 12 -11.07 -5.58 -5.42
CA PHE A 12 -9.77 -5.84 -6.03
C PHE A 12 -8.83 -6.46 -5.00
N THR A 13 -7.94 -7.31 -5.47
CA THR A 13 -6.83 -7.78 -4.66
C THR A 13 -5.60 -6.97 -5.02
N TYR A 14 -4.71 -6.79 -4.08
CA TYR A 14 -3.47 -6.08 -4.37
C TYR A 14 -2.28 -6.82 -3.78
N GLU A 15 -1.15 -6.56 -4.39
CA GLU A 15 0.12 -7.09 -3.93
C GLU A 15 1.14 -6.00 -4.16
N GLY A 16 1.91 -5.69 -3.14
CA GLY A 16 2.87 -4.62 -3.27
C GLY A 16 4.02 -4.77 -2.30
N ASP A 17 4.88 -3.79 -2.31
CA ASP A 17 5.98 -3.73 -1.37
C ASP A 17 6.27 -2.28 -1.01
N TYR A 18 6.97 -2.11 0.08
CA TYR A 18 7.37 -0.79 0.54
C TYR A 18 8.76 -0.83 1.13
N GLU A 19 9.37 0.33 1.19
CA GLU A 19 10.66 0.48 1.82
C GLU A 19 10.76 1.85 2.46
N HIS A 20 11.66 1.96 3.42
CA HIS A 20 11.93 3.24 4.07
C HIS A 20 12.83 4.08 3.18
N ALA A 21 12.34 5.24 2.76
CA ALA A 21 13.15 6.19 2.03
C ALA A 21 14.07 6.95 2.99
N ASN A 22 13.56 7.19 4.21
CA ASN A 22 14.37 7.72 5.32
C ASN A 22 13.65 7.35 6.63
N SER A 23 14.06 7.92 7.75
CA SER A 23 13.56 7.51 9.06
C SER A 23 12.06 7.73 9.27
N ASP A 24 11.44 8.65 8.55
CA ASP A 24 10.04 8.98 8.72
C ASP A 24 9.21 8.91 7.44
N ARG A 25 9.79 8.39 6.38
CA ARG A 25 9.10 8.31 5.09
C ARG A 25 9.18 6.90 4.52
N ILE A 26 8.06 6.45 3.99
CA ILE A 26 7.95 5.17 3.32
C ILE A 26 7.45 5.40 1.91
N THR A 27 8.04 4.70 0.94
CA THR A 27 7.52 4.66 -0.43
C THR A 27 7.00 3.26 -0.69
N TRP A 28 5.89 3.15 -1.39
CA TRP A 28 5.30 1.87 -1.72
C TRP A 28 4.88 1.80 -3.19
N THR A 29 4.81 0.58 -3.69
CA THR A 29 4.30 0.30 -5.03
C THR A 29 3.37 -0.89 -4.91
N ALA A 30 2.21 -0.84 -5.57
CA ALA A 30 1.25 -1.93 -5.52
C ALA A 30 0.66 -2.20 -6.89
N THR A 31 0.37 -3.48 -7.13
CA THR A 31 -0.31 -3.93 -8.34
C THR A 31 -1.70 -4.41 -7.94
N TYR A 32 -2.71 -3.97 -8.67
CA TYR A 32 -4.10 -4.31 -8.39
C TYR A 32 -4.63 -5.28 -9.43
N ARG A 33 -5.38 -6.27 -8.95
CA ARG A 33 -5.95 -7.32 -9.80
C ARG A 33 -7.40 -7.56 -9.41
N LEU A 34 -8.19 -7.98 -10.40
CA LEU A 34 -9.56 -8.41 -10.16
C LEU A 34 -9.74 -9.77 -10.84
N SER A 35 -10.11 -10.79 -10.05
CA SER A 35 -10.27 -12.16 -10.55
C SER A 35 -9.02 -12.67 -11.28
N GLY A 36 -7.84 -12.30 -10.76
CA GLY A 36 -6.57 -12.70 -11.35
C GLY A 36 -6.10 -11.86 -12.52
N HIS A 37 -6.89 -10.89 -12.96
CA HIS A 37 -6.53 -10.04 -14.08
C HIS A 37 -5.89 -8.75 -13.60
N PHE A 38 -4.79 -8.38 -14.22
CA PHE A 38 -4.08 -7.15 -13.92
C PHE A 38 -4.95 -5.94 -14.31
N TYR A 39 -5.13 -5.01 -13.40
CA TYR A 39 -5.87 -3.78 -13.65
C TYR A 39 -5.00 -2.54 -13.64
N GLY A 40 -3.97 -2.51 -12.82
CA GLY A 40 -3.10 -1.35 -12.80
C GLY A 40 -2.11 -1.39 -11.65
N MET A 41 -1.25 -0.41 -11.64
CA MET A 41 -0.26 -0.20 -10.60
C MET A 41 -0.39 1.21 -10.06
N ARG A 42 -0.09 1.35 -8.79
CA ARG A 42 0.01 2.66 -8.16
C ARG A 42 1.24 2.68 -7.27
N HIS A 43 1.72 3.85 -7.02
CA HIS A 43 2.79 4.06 -6.05
C HIS A 43 2.44 5.27 -5.21
N GLY A 44 2.98 5.30 -4.02
CA GLY A 44 2.69 6.39 -3.10
C GLY A 44 3.76 6.52 -2.05
N ARG A 45 3.51 7.44 -1.14
CA ARG A 45 4.47 7.75 -0.10
C ARG A 45 3.71 8.16 1.15
N ILE A 46 4.24 7.74 2.29
CA ILE A 46 3.70 8.09 3.59
C ILE A 46 4.78 8.84 4.33
N ASN A 47 4.45 10.00 4.85
CA ASN A 47 5.37 10.85 5.63
C ASN A 47 4.97 10.84 7.09
N GLU A 48 5.86 11.36 7.93
CA GLU A 48 5.57 11.60 9.33
C GLU A 48 5.27 10.32 10.11
N LEU A 49 6.10 9.30 9.92
CA LEU A 49 5.96 8.03 10.62
C LEU A 49 6.78 7.97 11.91
N VAL A 50 7.21 9.12 12.42
CA VAL A 50 8.00 9.17 13.63
C VAL A 50 7.18 8.62 14.79
N GLY A 51 7.76 7.65 15.51
CA GLY A 51 7.10 7.04 16.64
C GLY A 51 6.10 5.94 16.32
N VAL A 52 5.91 5.62 15.04
CA VAL A 52 5.00 4.54 14.64
C VAL A 52 5.73 3.19 14.79
N PRO A 53 5.19 2.25 15.57
CA PRO A 53 5.79 0.92 15.68
C PRO A 53 5.81 0.18 14.34
N VAL A 54 6.82 -0.67 14.16
CA VAL A 54 6.96 -1.45 12.94
C VAL A 54 5.70 -2.26 12.65
N THR A 55 5.04 -2.77 13.68
CA THR A 55 3.83 -3.56 13.52
C THR A 55 2.66 -2.76 12.95
N GLU A 56 2.66 -1.44 13.14
CA GLU A 56 1.60 -0.57 12.64
C GLU A 56 1.93 0.00 11.27
N VAL A 57 3.19 -0.06 10.87
CA VAL A 57 3.61 0.43 9.56
C VAL A 57 2.97 -0.38 8.44
N ASP A 58 2.92 -1.70 8.58
CA ASP A 58 2.26 -2.56 7.59
C ASP A 58 0.81 -2.15 7.39
N ASP A 59 0.08 -1.91 8.48
CA ASP A 59 -1.32 -1.51 8.41
C ASP A 59 -1.49 -0.14 7.78
N ALA A 60 -0.59 0.79 8.08
CA ALA A 60 -0.63 2.12 7.49
C ALA A 60 -0.40 2.06 5.99
N VAL A 61 0.54 1.25 5.54
CA VAL A 61 0.81 1.07 4.12
C VAL A 61 -0.37 0.43 3.41
N LYS A 62 -0.94 -0.61 3.99
CA LYS A 62 -2.12 -1.27 3.41
C LYS A 62 -3.30 -0.31 3.30
N ASP A 63 -3.52 0.49 4.33
CA ASP A 63 -4.60 1.46 4.32
C ASP A 63 -4.41 2.48 3.20
N ASP A 64 -3.20 2.96 3.02
CA ASP A 64 -2.89 3.92 1.97
C ASP A 64 -3.07 3.31 0.58
N ILE A 65 -2.63 2.08 0.40
CA ILE A 65 -2.81 1.35 -0.86
C ILE A 65 -4.30 1.19 -1.19
N GLU A 66 -5.09 0.79 -0.21
CA GLU A 66 -6.52 0.57 -0.40
C GLU A 66 -7.24 1.88 -0.69
N SER A 67 -6.92 2.93 0.04
CA SER A 67 -7.54 4.24 -0.15
C SER A 67 -7.21 4.83 -1.51
N THR A 68 -5.98 4.68 -1.94
CA THR A 68 -5.55 5.21 -3.24
C THR A 68 -6.36 4.61 -4.38
N TRP A 69 -6.66 3.33 -4.30
CA TRP A 69 -7.41 2.66 -5.37
C TRP A 69 -8.90 2.97 -5.29
N THR A 70 -9.47 2.95 -4.10
CA THR A 70 -10.92 3.17 -3.93
C THR A 70 -11.34 4.60 -4.21
N GLU A 71 -10.49 5.57 -3.97
CA GLU A 71 -10.79 6.97 -4.25
C GLU A 71 -10.97 7.27 -5.72
N ARG A 72 -10.52 6.39 -6.58
CA ARG A 72 -10.59 6.59 -8.01
C ARG A 72 -11.92 6.14 -8.59
N THR A 73 -12.69 5.47 -7.81
CA THR A 73 -14.00 5.01 -8.24
C THR A 73 -15.10 5.85 -7.57
#